data_491d57ce194dce2ea56ba175cfa05b38
#
_entry.id   491d57ce194dce2ea56ba175cfa05b38
#
_cell.length_a   1.000
_cell.length_b   1.000
_cell.length_c   1.000
_cell.angle_alpha   90.00
_cell.angle_beta   90.00
_cell.angle_gamma   90.00
#
_symmetry.space_group_name_H-M   'P 1'
#
loop_
_entity.id
_entity.type
_entity.pdbx_description
1 polymer ?
#
loop_
_entity_poly.entity_id
_entity_poly.type
_entity_poly.pdbx_seq_one_letter_code
_entity_poly.pdbx_strand_id
1 'polypeptide(L)'
;RKALPWIPTARELITIRCDVGIQERLSDLAPRPVDKQKLAELFERFDFKSWRRELDNMPGDPIKNEASKTEAAHSSNNGDLFAAHSNPEIVVCFDTETTSIDPMLAKIVGMSFAVSPGEAAYLPLTHDYFDAPVQLNLNNTLAKIKPILENPSLKKVGQNLKYDEHVLANHGIALKGIQHDTLLQSYVFESHKTHNMDDLAMRHLGIQTISFEQVAGKGAKQVSFNQVTVETAAEYAAEDADITLQLHQAMHPVVKGDSKLNYIYEEIEMPCREVLFTIERNGVLIDSGMLNRQSNEIAMKLMDLEKQAYELAGQSFNLASPKQLQEILFDKLGIKPIKKTPSGAPSTDEDVLQELALDYPLPKVLLEYRGLAKLKSTYTDKLPKMVNPHTGRVHTNYNQAVAITGRLASSDPNLQNIPVRTAEGRRIREAFIASP
;
A
#
# COMPACT_ATOMS: atom_id res chain seq x y z
N ARG A 1 -3.18 16.39 33.06
CA ARG A 1 -3.27 15.77 34.40
C ARG A 1 -3.33 14.23 34.37
N LYS A 2 -3.97 13.59 33.35
CA LYS A 2 -4.07 12.11 33.25
C LYS A 2 -2.73 11.40 32.94
N ALA A 3 -1.74 12.09 32.35
CA ALA A 3 -0.44 11.53 31.99
C ALA A 3 0.62 11.60 33.12
N LEU A 4 0.36 12.34 34.21
CA LEU A 4 1.28 12.53 35.30
C LEU A 4 1.74 11.24 36.00
N PRO A 5 0.86 10.25 36.25
CA PRO A 5 1.27 9.00 36.88
C PRO A 5 2.18 8.12 35.98
N TRP A 6 2.18 8.36 34.67
CA TRP A 6 2.97 7.59 33.71
C TRP A 6 4.39 8.16 33.48
N ILE A 7 4.65 9.40 33.90
CA ILE A 7 5.96 10.06 33.74
C ILE A 7 7.12 9.25 34.34
N PRO A 8 7.01 8.66 35.55
CA PRO A 8 8.08 7.84 36.08
C PRO A 8 8.44 6.66 35.21
N THR A 9 7.44 5.92 34.74
CA THR A 9 7.63 4.77 33.83
C THR A 9 8.20 5.19 32.48
N ALA A 10 7.72 6.31 31.91
CA ALA A 10 8.28 6.85 30.68
C ALA A 10 9.75 7.24 30.86
N ARG A 11 10.11 7.84 31.99
CA ARG A 11 11.48 8.21 32.32
C ARG A 11 12.39 6.98 32.45
N GLU A 12 11.91 5.92 33.07
CA GLU A 12 12.63 4.65 33.18
C GLU A 12 12.89 4.03 31.82
N LEU A 13 11.87 4.01 30.93
CA LEU A 13 11.97 3.45 29.58
C LEU A 13 12.94 4.21 28.64
N ILE A 14 13.11 5.52 28.83
CA ILE A 14 14.03 6.35 28.02
C ILE A 14 15.40 6.54 28.66
N THR A 15 15.59 6.06 29.90
CA THR A 15 16.88 6.18 30.57
C THR A 15 17.82 5.08 30.13
N ILE A 16 18.97 5.46 29.57
CA ILE A 16 20.01 4.51 29.15
C ILE A 16 20.58 3.86 30.41
N ARG A 17 20.51 2.54 30.46
CA ARG A 17 21.13 1.76 31.55
C ARG A 17 22.54 1.36 31.16
N CYS A 18 23.50 1.73 31.98
CA CYS A 18 24.91 1.36 31.80
C CYS A 18 25.32 0.15 32.66
N ASP A 19 24.37 -0.37 33.46
CA ASP A 19 24.56 -1.48 34.41
C ASP A 19 23.95 -2.80 33.94
N VAL A 20 23.62 -2.92 32.64
CA VAL A 20 23.15 -4.17 32.02
C VAL A 20 24.30 -5.16 32.04
N GLY A 21 24.08 -6.32 32.70
CA GLY A 21 25.07 -7.40 32.76
C GLY A 21 25.26 -8.04 31.39
N ILE A 22 26.15 -7.46 30.57
CA ILE A 22 26.58 -8.04 29.31
C ILE A 22 27.66 -9.05 29.62
N GLN A 23 27.51 -10.30 29.17
CA GLN A 23 28.48 -11.38 29.39
C GLN A 23 29.71 -11.24 28.49
N GLU A 24 29.55 -10.56 27.34
CA GLU A 24 30.62 -10.29 26.38
C GLU A 24 31.53 -9.14 26.87
N ARG A 25 32.84 -9.33 26.74
CA ARG A 25 33.85 -8.32 27.04
C ARG A 25 34.15 -7.51 25.76
N LEU A 26 34.64 -6.28 25.91
CA LEU A 26 35.05 -5.47 24.76
C LEU A 26 36.09 -6.17 23.88
N SER A 27 36.92 -7.05 24.44
CA SER A 27 37.89 -7.88 23.74
C SER A 27 37.20 -8.92 22.81
N ASP A 28 35.97 -9.31 23.14
CA ASP A 28 35.21 -10.32 22.38
C ASP A 28 34.52 -9.70 21.16
N LEU A 29 34.49 -8.35 21.10
CA LEU A 29 33.98 -7.55 20.00
C LEU A 29 35.04 -7.22 18.94
N ALA A 30 36.22 -7.86 19.00
CA ALA A 30 37.24 -7.70 17.97
C ALA A 30 36.68 -8.07 16.59
N PRO A 31 37.00 -7.29 15.51
CA PRO A 31 36.56 -7.63 14.18
C PRO A 31 36.99 -9.04 13.78
N ARG A 32 36.03 -9.88 13.43
CA ARG A 32 36.31 -11.24 12.92
C ARG A 32 36.19 -11.21 11.40
N PRO A 33 36.89 -12.10 10.69
CA PRO A 33 36.66 -12.27 9.26
C PRO A 33 35.18 -12.48 8.97
N VAL A 34 34.69 -11.82 7.94
CA VAL A 34 33.29 -11.92 7.53
C VAL A 34 33.02 -13.29 6.95
N ASP A 35 32.13 -14.05 7.56
CA ASP A 35 31.61 -15.29 7.01
C ASP A 35 30.57 -14.96 5.94
N LYS A 36 31.07 -14.82 4.69
CA LYS A 36 30.24 -14.44 3.55
C LYS A 36 29.14 -15.47 3.25
N GLN A 37 29.41 -16.75 3.46
CA GLN A 37 28.44 -17.80 3.18
C GLN A 37 27.25 -17.70 4.14
N LYS A 38 27.53 -17.55 5.43
CA LYS A 38 26.51 -17.41 6.47
C LYS A 38 25.71 -16.10 6.33
N LEU A 39 26.39 -15.00 5.94
CA LEU A 39 25.69 -13.75 5.63
C LEU A 39 24.83 -13.87 4.38
N ALA A 40 25.28 -14.57 3.35
CA ALA A 40 24.51 -14.83 2.16
C ALA A 40 23.22 -15.59 2.47
N GLU A 41 23.30 -16.66 3.28
CA GLU A 41 22.16 -17.44 3.74
C GLU A 41 21.20 -16.59 4.58
N LEU A 42 21.72 -15.73 5.46
CA LEU A 42 20.88 -14.82 6.27
C LEU A 42 20.21 -13.76 5.40
N PHE A 43 20.92 -13.18 4.45
CA PHE A 43 20.35 -12.16 3.55
C PHE A 43 19.31 -12.75 2.61
N GLU A 44 19.47 -13.99 2.19
CA GLU A 44 18.48 -14.73 1.44
C GLU A 44 17.25 -15.06 2.31
N ARG A 45 17.48 -15.61 3.50
CA ARG A 45 16.43 -15.93 4.47
C ARG A 45 15.57 -14.72 4.86
N PHE A 46 16.17 -13.53 4.98
CA PHE A 46 15.51 -12.30 5.37
C PHE A 46 15.21 -11.36 4.19
N ASP A 47 15.40 -11.82 2.94
CA ASP A 47 15.15 -11.07 1.69
C ASP A 47 15.86 -9.71 1.61
N PHE A 48 17.07 -9.61 2.14
CA PHE A 48 17.89 -8.39 2.09
C PHE A 48 18.64 -8.27 0.75
N LYS A 49 17.90 -8.02 -0.34
CA LYS A 49 18.41 -8.01 -1.73
C LYS A 49 19.55 -7.00 -1.97
N SER A 50 19.47 -5.81 -1.36
CA SER A 50 20.50 -4.78 -1.46
C SER A 50 21.81 -5.24 -0.79
N TRP A 51 21.72 -5.76 0.43
CA TRP A 51 22.87 -6.25 1.18
C TRP A 51 23.47 -7.52 0.56
N ARG A 52 22.65 -8.35 -0.08
CA ARG A 52 23.16 -9.48 -0.86
C ARG A 52 24.04 -9.01 -2.01
N ARG A 53 23.64 -8.00 -2.78
CA ARG A 53 24.45 -7.41 -3.85
C ARG A 53 25.73 -6.74 -3.33
N GLU A 54 25.67 -6.08 -2.17
CA GLU A 54 26.84 -5.50 -1.52
C GLU A 54 27.82 -6.58 -1.08
N LEU A 55 27.33 -7.71 -0.55
CA LEU A 55 28.14 -8.85 -0.16
C LEU A 55 28.90 -9.47 -1.34
N ASP A 56 28.26 -9.56 -2.52
CA ASP A 56 28.86 -10.08 -3.74
C ASP A 56 29.97 -9.14 -4.27
N ASN A 57 29.91 -7.85 -3.96
CA ASN A 57 30.91 -6.83 -4.34
C ASN A 57 32.03 -6.64 -3.30
N MET A 58 31.98 -7.31 -2.16
CA MET A 58 33.05 -7.22 -1.15
C MET A 58 34.32 -7.92 -1.63
N PRO A 59 35.52 -7.32 -1.50
CA PRO A 59 36.78 -7.98 -1.83
C PRO A 59 37.00 -9.20 -0.93
N GLY A 60 37.27 -10.35 -1.53
CA GLY A 60 37.48 -11.64 -0.89
C GLY A 60 37.24 -12.77 -1.87
N ASP A 61 37.66 -13.99 -1.50
CA ASP A 61 37.53 -15.16 -2.37
C ASP A 61 36.09 -15.35 -2.87
N PRO A 62 35.88 -15.68 -4.15
CA PRO A 62 34.55 -15.91 -4.69
C PRO A 62 33.88 -17.05 -3.94
N ILE A 63 32.58 -16.88 -3.64
CA ILE A 63 31.74 -17.94 -3.08
C ILE A 63 31.83 -19.11 -4.04
N LYS A 64 32.46 -20.19 -3.61
CA LYS A 64 32.45 -21.45 -4.37
C LYS A 64 31.00 -21.93 -4.38
N ASN A 65 30.32 -21.68 -5.49
CA ASN A 65 29.13 -22.43 -5.84
C ASN A 65 29.59 -23.86 -6.13
N GLU A 66 29.68 -24.67 -5.12
CA GLU A 66 29.54 -26.10 -5.31
C GLU A 66 28.11 -26.35 -5.72
N ALA A 67 27.88 -26.25 -7.02
CA ALA A 67 26.76 -26.91 -7.63
C ALA A 67 26.97 -28.40 -7.38
N SER A 68 26.55 -28.88 -6.22
CA SER A 68 26.28 -30.30 -6.04
C SER A 68 25.15 -30.60 -7.02
N LYS A 69 25.51 -31.21 -8.14
CA LYS A 69 24.60 -32.09 -8.87
C LYS A 69 24.21 -33.22 -7.93
N THR A 70 23.32 -32.96 -7.05
CA THR A 70 22.42 -33.95 -6.50
C THR A 70 21.24 -33.94 -7.44
N GLU A 71 21.16 -34.97 -8.25
CA GLU A 71 19.95 -35.38 -8.94
C GLU A 71 18.79 -35.17 -7.96
N ALA A 72 17.81 -34.43 -8.42
CA ALA A 72 16.57 -34.21 -7.73
C ALA A 72 15.89 -35.55 -7.48
N ALA A 73 16.19 -36.14 -6.35
CA ALA A 73 15.18 -36.87 -5.64
C ALA A 73 14.22 -35.81 -5.16
N HIS A 74 13.15 -35.57 -5.93
CA HIS A 74 11.96 -34.97 -5.45
C HIS A 74 11.47 -35.80 -4.27
N SER A 75 12.01 -35.55 -3.10
CA SER A 75 11.38 -35.88 -1.85
C SER A 75 10.24 -34.88 -1.73
N SER A 76 9.08 -35.33 -2.14
CA SER A 76 7.78 -34.75 -1.92
C SER A 76 7.46 -34.64 -0.40
N ASN A 77 8.21 -33.82 0.32
CA ASN A 77 7.88 -33.50 1.72
C ASN A 77 7.05 -32.23 1.86
N ASN A 78 6.67 -31.58 0.76
CA ASN A 78 5.63 -30.54 0.81
C ASN A 78 4.21 -31.14 0.91
N GLY A 79 4.04 -32.43 0.65
CA GLY A 79 2.75 -33.10 0.76
C GLY A 79 2.23 -33.30 2.18
N ASP A 80 3.12 -33.45 3.16
CA ASP A 80 2.69 -33.76 4.53
C ASP A 80 2.25 -32.56 5.37
N LEU A 81 2.63 -31.34 4.98
CA LEU A 81 2.10 -30.12 5.63
C LEU A 81 0.63 -29.87 5.32
N PHE A 82 0.13 -30.43 4.21
CA PHE A 82 -1.24 -30.25 3.73
C PHE A 82 -2.12 -31.48 3.87
N ALA A 83 -1.57 -32.64 4.25
CA ALA A 83 -2.30 -33.92 4.28
C ALA A 83 -3.19 -34.17 5.52
N ALA A 84 -3.28 -33.26 6.48
CA ALA A 84 -3.91 -33.51 7.77
C ALA A 84 -5.33 -32.93 7.94
N HIS A 85 -6.04 -32.54 6.87
CA HIS A 85 -7.38 -31.96 7.04
C HIS A 85 -8.43 -32.74 6.23
N SER A 86 -9.03 -33.69 6.91
CA SER A 86 -10.23 -34.38 6.48
C SER A 86 -11.44 -33.44 6.54
N ASN A 87 -11.88 -33.01 5.41
CA ASN A 87 -13.05 -32.20 5.04
C ASN A 87 -12.67 -30.73 4.76
N PRO A 88 -12.33 -30.37 3.51
CA PRO A 88 -12.17 -28.97 3.16
C PRO A 88 -13.52 -28.28 3.34
N GLU A 89 -13.49 -27.16 4.09
CA GLU A 89 -14.62 -26.28 4.22
C GLU A 89 -14.99 -25.77 2.81
N ILE A 90 -16.23 -25.99 2.38
CA ILE A 90 -16.65 -25.52 1.04
C ILE A 90 -16.76 -24.01 1.08
N VAL A 91 -15.85 -23.33 0.41
CA VAL A 91 -15.88 -21.89 0.20
C VAL A 91 -15.98 -21.60 -1.28
N VAL A 92 -16.71 -20.54 -1.62
CA VAL A 92 -16.77 -20.01 -2.98
C VAL A 92 -15.79 -18.87 -3.11
N CYS A 93 -14.81 -19.00 -4.00
CA CYS A 93 -14.00 -17.86 -4.38
C CYS A 93 -14.80 -16.94 -5.30
N PHE A 94 -14.64 -15.64 -5.08
CA PHE A 94 -15.37 -14.61 -5.80
C PHE A 94 -14.45 -13.41 -6.02
N ASP A 95 -14.52 -12.85 -7.23
CA ASP A 95 -13.82 -11.63 -7.60
C ASP A 95 -14.65 -10.81 -8.59
N THR A 96 -14.38 -9.48 -8.70
CA THR A 96 -15.06 -8.57 -9.63
C THR A 96 -14.09 -7.87 -10.55
N GLU A 97 -14.37 -7.93 -11.84
CA GLU A 97 -13.72 -7.12 -12.84
C GLU A 97 -14.47 -5.80 -13.05
N THR A 98 -13.73 -4.68 -13.07
CA THR A 98 -14.33 -3.35 -12.94
C THR A 98 -13.72 -2.31 -13.86
N THR A 99 -14.40 -1.16 -13.99
CA THR A 99 -13.96 -0.04 -14.83
C THR A 99 -12.94 0.88 -14.16
N SER A 100 -12.70 0.77 -12.86
CA SER A 100 -11.87 1.72 -12.09
C SER A 100 -11.26 1.07 -10.85
N ILE A 101 -10.08 1.51 -10.47
CA ILE A 101 -9.46 1.18 -9.18
C ILE A 101 -10.09 1.92 -7.98
N ASP A 102 -10.87 2.99 -8.25
CA ASP A 102 -11.65 3.67 -7.21
C ASP A 102 -12.94 2.88 -6.95
N PRO A 103 -13.06 2.17 -5.82
CA PRO A 103 -14.18 1.29 -5.55
C PRO A 103 -15.52 2.03 -5.42
N MET A 104 -15.49 3.33 -5.09
CA MET A 104 -16.70 4.14 -4.97
C MET A 104 -17.30 4.56 -6.30
N LEU A 105 -16.51 4.55 -7.38
CA LEU A 105 -16.90 4.92 -8.74
C LEU A 105 -16.89 3.73 -9.71
N ALA A 106 -16.29 2.62 -9.30
CA ALA A 106 -16.17 1.42 -10.11
C ALA A 106 -17.52 0.83 -10.48
N LYS A 107 -17.64 0.42 -11.75
CA LYS A 107 -18.79 -0.32 -12.28
C LYS A 107 -18.33 -1.74 -12.59
N ILE A 108 -19.21 -2.71 -12.38
CA ILE A 108 -18.93 -4.11 -12.68
C ILE A 108 -18.83 -4.31 -14.19
N VAL A 109 -17.74 -4.90 -14.66
CA VAL A 109 -17.55 -5.38 -16.04
C VAL A 109 -17.90 -6.85 -16.14
N GLY A 110 -17.50 -7.63 -15.15
CA GLY A 110 -17.82 -9.04 -15.00
C GLY A 110 -17.54 -9.54 -13.60
N MET A 111 -17.79 -10.81 -13.37
CA MET A 111 -17.54 -11.49 -12.09
C MET A 111 -16.93 -12.87 -12.36
N SER A 112 -16.00 -13.27 -11.53
CA SER A 112 -15.43 -14.61 -11.58
C SER A 112 -15.71 -15.41 -10.30
N PHE A 113 -15.79 -16.72 -10.45
CA PHE A 113 -16.10 -17.65 -9.38
C PHE A 113 -15.25 -18.92 -9.53
N ALA A 114 -14.76 -19.44 -8.41
CA ALA A 114 -14.15 -20.77 -8.34
C ALA A 114 -14.65 -21.51 -7.11
N VAL A 115 -14.85 -22.82 -7.25
CA VAL A 115 -15.37 -23.71 -6.18
C VAL A 115 -14.43 -24.86 -5.88
N SER A 116 -13.58 -25.21 -6.82
CA SER A 116 -12.50 -26.18 -6.66
C SER A 116 -11.32 -25.82 -7.59
N PRO A 117 -10.08 -26.20 -7.23
CA PRO A 117 -8.93 -25.93 -8.07
C PRO A 117 -9.10 -26.44 -9.51
N GLY A 118 -8.87 -25.57 -10.48
CA GLY A 118 -9.04 -25.83 -11.91
C GLY A 118 -10.49 -25.72 -12.40
N GLU A 119 -11.43 -25.34 -11.54
CA GLU A 119 -12.84 -25.13 -11.90
C GLU A 119 -13.26 -23.69 -11.59
N ALA A 120 -13.07 -22.81 -12.55
CA ALA A 120 -13.45 -21.41 -12.44
C ALA A 120 -14.28 -20.96 -13.64
N ALA A 121 -15.09 -19.94 -13.44
CA ALA A 121 -15.94 -19.37 -14.46
C ALA A 121 -15.95 -17.84 -14.41
N TYR A 122 -15.99 -17.21 -15.57
CA TYR A 122 -16.19 -15.78 -15.72
C TYR A 122 -17.59 -15.48 -16.26
N LEU A 123 -18.21 -14.46 -15.71
CA LEU A 123 -19.53 -13.97 -16.08
C LEU A 123 -19.40 -12.56 -16.68
N PRO A 124 -19.27 -12.43 -18.02
CA PRO A 124 -19.17 -11.13 -18.69
C PRO A 124 -20.50 -10.39 -18.66
N LEU A 125 -20.49 -9.10 -18.34
CA LEU A 125 -21.71 -8.30 -18.14
C LEU A 125 -21.74 -6.99 -18.90
N THR A 126 -20.64 -6.23 -18.93
CA THR A 126 -20.61 -4.86 -19.49
C THR A 126 -19.36 -4.55 -20.29
N HIS A 127 -18.80 -5.52 -21.02
CA HIS A 127 -17.80 -5.23 -22.02
C HIS A 127 -18.41 -4.43 -23.16
N ASP A 128 -17.73 -3.37 -23.61
CA ASP A 128 -18.26 -2.40 -24.59
C ASP A 128 -17.25 -2.04 -25.70
N TYR A 129 -16.27 -2.94 -25.95
CA TYR A 129 -15.36 -2.76 -27.08
C TYR A 129 -16.09 -2.99 -28.42
N PHE A 130 -15.47 -2.53 -29.53
CA PHE A 130 -16.02 -2.72 -30.87
C PHE A 130 -16.19 -4.21 -31.18
N ASP A 131 -17.39 -4.61 -31.66
CA ASP A 131 -17.80 -6.01 -31.93
C ASP A 131 -17.87 -6.90 -30.67
N ALA A 132 -18.06 -6.34 -29.47
CA ALA A 132 -18.28 -7.13 -28.26
C ALA A 132 -19.51 -8.05 -28.43
N PRO A 133 -19.42 -9.35 -28.06
CA PRO A 133 -20.54 -10.27 -28.14
C PRO A 133 -21.71 -9.84 -27.25
N VAL A 134 -22.91 -10.33 -27.55
CA VAL A 134 -24.07 -10.11 -26.69
C VAL A 134 -23.83 -10.76 -25.33
N GLN A 135 -23.89 -9.99 -24.28
CA GLN A 135 -23.65 -10.42 -22.90
C GLN A 135 -24.98 -10.54 -22.14
N LEU A 136 -24.93 -11.13 -20.95
CA LEU A 136 -26.06 -11.17 -20.02
C LEU A 136 -26.44 -9.76 -19.56
N ASN A 137 -27.76 -9.53 -19.44
CA ASN A 137 -28.21 -8.24 -18.90
C ASN A 137 -27.79 -8.06 -17.44
N LEU A 138 -27.01 -7.00 -17.15
CA LEU A 138 -26.46 -6.71 -15.84
C LEU A 138 -27.52 -6.77 -14.73
N ASN A 139 -28.59 -6.02 -14.85
CA ASN A 139 -29.59 -5.90 -13.79
C ASN A 139 -30.29 -7.23 -13.50
N ASN A 140 -30.65 -7.98 -14.57
CA ASN A 140 -31.30 -9.29 -14.44
C ASN A 140 -30.34 -10.31 -13.81
N THR A 141 -29.06 -10.26 -14.17
CA THR A 141 -28.04 -11.16 -13.63
C THR A 141 -27.76 -10.82 -12.17
N LEU A 142 -27.56 -9.55 -11.84
CA LEU A 142 -27.38 -9.13 -10.45
C LEU A 142 -28.56 -9.50 -9.57
N ALA A 143 -29.80 -9.36 -10.05
CA ALA A 143 -30.99 -9.79 -9.32
C ALA A 143 -31.01 -11.30 -9.02
N LYS A 144 -30.49 -12.14 -9.93
CA LYS A 144 -30.41 -13.59 -9.74
C LYS A 144 -29.30 -14.02 -8.78
N ILE A 145 -28.14 -13.37 -8.83
CA ILE A 145 -26.99 -13.74 -7.97
C ILE A 145 -27.03 -13.06 -6.61
N LYS A 146 -27.78 -11.97 -6.46
CA LYS A 146 -27.90 -11.24 -5.18
C LYS A 146 -28.24 -12.14 -4.00
N PRO A 147 -29.24 -13.06 -4.07
CA PRO A 147 -29.52 -13.97 -2.95
C PRO A 147 -28.35 -14.87 -2.56
N ILE A 148 -27.48 -15.21 -3.53
CA ILE A 148 -26.27 -16.02 -3.30
C ILE A 148 -25.19 -15.16 -2.60
N LEU A 149 -24.96 -13.94 -3.11
CA LEU A 149 -23.96 -13.04 -2.55
C LEU A 149 -24.34 -12.54 -1.14
N GLU A 150 -25.62 -12.33 -0.89
CA GLU A 150 -26.15 -11.88 0.40
C GLU A 150 -26.41 -13.04 1.39
N ASN A 151 -26.18 -14.30 0.99
CA ASN A 151 -26.35 -15.43 1.89
C ASN A 151 -25.17 -15.55 2.89
N PRO A 152 -25.39 -15.34 4.18
CA PRO A 152 -24.33 -15.45 5.20
C PRO A 152 -23.85 -16.89 5.44
N SER A 153 -24.67 -17.90 5.08
CA SER A 153 -24.31 -19.31 5.23
C SER A 153 -23.41 -19.82 4.10
N LEU A 154 -23.36 -19.13 2.98
CA LEU A 154 -22.45 -19.44 1.89
C LEU A 154 -21.14 -18.71 2.14
N LYS A 155 -20.12 -19.46 2.55
CA LYS A 155 -18.79 -18.92 2.86
C LYS A 155 -18.08 -18.47 1.59
N LYS A 156 -17.48 -17.30 1.65
CA LYS A 156 -16.78 -16.68 0.54
C LYS A 156 -15.35 -16.39 0.89
N VAL A 157 -14.48 -16.51 -0.09
CA VAL A 157 -13.07 -16.09 -0.07
C VAL A 157 -12.78 -15.24 -1.29
N GLY A 158 -11.83 -14.33 -1.18
CA GLY A 158 -11.30 -13.54 -2.31
C GLY A 158 -10.02 -12.85 -1.92
N GLN A 159 -9.46 -12.10 -2.85
CA GLN A 159 -8.26 -11.30 -2.67
C GLN A 159 -8.64 -9.83 -2.49
N ASN A 160 -8.47 -9.25 -1.28
CA ASN A 160 -8.86 -7.85 -1.01
C ASN A 160 -10.37 -7.60 -1.19
N LEU A 161 -11.21 -8.50 -0.67
CA LEU A 161 -12.67 -8.49 -0.82
C LEU A 161 -13.36 -7.19 -0.34
N LYS A 162 -12.69 -6.36 0.41
CA LYS A 162 -13.19 -5.04 0.77
C LYS A 162 -13.47 -4.17 -0.47
N TYR A 163 -12.63 -4.28 -1.51
CA TYR A 163 -12.84 -3.61 -2.78
C TYR A 163 -14.14 -4.12 -3.46
N ASP A 164 -14.29 -5.43 -3.59
CA ASP A 164 -15.47 -6.05 -4.22
C ASP A 164 -16.76 -5.76 -3.45
N GLU A 165 -16.68 -5.72 -2.14
CA GLU A 165 -17.79 -5.35 -1.27
C GLU A 165 -18.28 -3.91 -1.55
N HIS A 166 -17.36 -2.95 -1.77
CA HIS A 166 -17.70 -1.60 -2.20
C HIS A 166 -18.35 -1.56 -3.57
N VAL A 167 -17.79 -2.30 -4.53
CA VAL A 167 -18.31 -2.39 -5.90
C VAL A 167 -19.73 -2.95 -5.89
N LEU A 168 -19.96 -4.05 -5.19
CA LEU A 168 -21.29 -4.64 -5.03
C LEU A 168 -22.27 -3.71 -4.34
N ALA A 169 -21.83 -2.97 -3.33
CA ALA A 169 -22.67 -1.99 -2.63
C ALA A 169 -23.10 -0.83 -3.55
N ASN A 170 -22.30 -0.47 -4.58
CA ASN A 170 -22.73 0.50 -5.60
C ASN A 170 -23.95 0.00 -6.41
N HIS A 171 -24.11 -1.33 -6.48
CA HIS A 171 -25.25 -1.99 -7.15
C HIS A 171 -26.35 -2.45 -6.18
N GLY A 172 -26.30 -2.02 -4.91
CA GLY A 172 -27.31 -2.37 -3.90
C GLY A 172 -27.26 -3.81 -3.43
N ILE A 173 -26.10 -4.45 -3.51
CA ILE A 173 -25.84 -5.80 -3.00
C ILE A 173 -24.97 -5.71 -1.76
N ALA A 174 -25.45 -6.26 -0.64
CA ALA A 174 -24.69 -6.37 0.60
C ALA A 174 -23.98 -7.74 0.63
N LEU A 175 -22.70 -7.78 0.32
CA LEU A 175 -21.91 -9.01 0.35
C LEU A 175 -21.87 -9.57 1.78
N LYS A 176 -22.27 -10.82 1.97
CA LYS A 176 -22.28 -11.50 3.26
C LYS A 176 -21.57 -12.85 3.19
N GLY A 177 -21.23 -13.39 4.35
CA GLY A 177 -20.52 -14.67 4.42
C GLY A 177 -19.06 -14.57 3.97
N ILE A 178 -18.45 -13.39 4.01
CA ILE A 178 -17.00 -13.24 3.81
C ILE A 178 -16.32 -13.93 4.99
N GLN A 179 -15.74 -15.09 4.71
CA GLN A 179 -15.05 -15.90 5.71
C GLN A 179 -13.55 -15.70 5.65
N HIS A 180 -13.01 -15.50 4.45
CA HIS A 180 -11.57 -15.41 4.25
C HIS A 180 -11.21 -14.33 3.24
N ASP A 181 -10.01 -13.77 3.42
CA ASP A 181 -9.36 -12.82 2.51
C ASP A 181 -7.88 -13.18 2.37
N THR A 182 -7.44 -13.54 1.17
CA THR A 182 -6.07 -14.01 0.92
C THR A 182 -5.03 -12.91 1.07
N LEU A 183 -5.39 -11.64 0.84
CA LEU A 183 -4.52 -10.50 1.15
C LEU A 183 -4.19 -10.47 2.65
N LEU A 184 -5.20 -10.63 3.50
CA LEU A 184 -5.03 -10.60 4.95
C LEU A 184 -4.34 -11.86 5.48
N GLN A 185 -4.62 -13.04 4.90
CA GLN A 185 -3.88 -14.28 5.21
C GLN A 185 -2.39 -14.11 4.95
N SER A 186 -2.04 -13.62 3.77
CA SER A 186 -0.67 -13.34 3.38
C SER A 186 -0.01 -12.30 4.29
N TYR A 187 -0.72 -11.23 4.61
CA TYR A 187 -0.21 -10.18 5.48
C TYR A 187 0.11 -10.69 6.89
N VAL A 188 -0.79 -11.48 7.49
CA VAL A 188 -0.55 -12.08 8.80
C VAL A 188 0.59 -13.10 8.76
N PHE A 189 0.68 -13.88 7.70
CA PHE A 189 1.69 -14.91 7.54
C PHE A 189 3.09 -14.35 7.25
N GLU A 190 3.20 -13.36 6.34
CA GLU A 190 4.47 -12.86 5.81
C GLU A 190 4.48 -11.32 5.66
N SER A 191 4.15 -10.58 6.71
CA SER A 191 3.94 -9.11 6.70
C SER A 191 5.05 -8.28 6.06
N HIS A 192 6.25 -8.85 5.90
CA HIS A 192 7.43 -8.18 5.33
C HIS A 192 7.57 -8.37 3.82
N LYS A 193 6.66 -9.13 3.18
CA LYS A 193 6.68 -9.42 1.75
C LYS A 193 5.58 -8.66 1.00
N THR A 194 5.58 -8.79 -0.31
CA THR A 194 4.51 -8.30 -1.19
C THR A 194 3.28 -9.21 -1.09
N HIS A 195 2.11 -8.62 -1.19
CA HIS A 195 0.82 -9.31 -1.00
C HIS A 195 -0.06 -9.25 -2.26
N ASN A 196 0.48 -8.81 -3.41
CA ASN A 196 -0.25 -8.92 -4.68
C ASN A 196 -0.35 -10.39 -5.11
N MET A 197 -1.38 -10.71 -5.86
CA MET A 197 -1.71 -12.09 -6.21
C MET A 197 -0.61 -12.77 -7.03
N ASP A 198 -0.01 -12.07 -8.00
CA ASP A 198 1.05 -12.63 -8.85
C ASP A 198 2.26 -13.10 -8.02
N ASP A 199 2.72 -12.26 -7.09
CA ASP A 199 3.82 -12.59 -6.19
C ASP A 199 3.45 -13.74 -5.23
N LEU A 200 2.20 -13.77 -4.77
CA LEU A 200 1.69 -14.85 -3.93
C LEU A 200 1.61 -16.17 -4.69
N ALA A 201 1.08 -16.17 -5.91
CA ALA A 201 0.98 -17.35 -6.77
C ALA A 201 2.37 -17.94 -7.07
N MET A 202 3.33 -17.10 -7.45
CA MET A 202 4.71 -17.55 -7.67
C MET A 202 5.34 -18.11 -6.41
N ARG A 203 5.10 -17.49 -5.24
CA ARG A 203 5.75 -17.84 -3.97
C ARG A 203 5.17 -19.10 -3.33
N HIS A 204 3.85 -19.25 -3.36
CA HIS A 204 3.16 -20.33 -2.66
C HIS A 204 2.73 -21.50 -3.55
N LEU A 205 2.50 -21.23 -4.85
CA LEU A 205 2.03 -22.24 -5.80
C LEU A 205 3.07 -22.57 -6.88
N GLY A 206 4.08 -21.69 -7.07
CA GLY A 206 5.04 -21.83 -8.18
C GLY A 206 4.43 -21.53 -9.55
N ILE A 207 3.32 -20.82 -9.60
CA ILE A 207 2.56 -20.49 -10.80
C ILE A 207 2.83 -19.05 -11.21
N GLN A 208 3.13 -18.84 -12.49
CA GLN A 208 3.18 -17.51 -13.09
C GLN A 208 1.81 -17.19 -13.68
N THR A 209 1.14 -16.19 -13.15
CA THR A 209 -0.19 -15.73 -13.53
C THR A 209 -0.16 -14.81 -14.75
N ILE A 210 -1.31 -14.63 -15.37
CA ILE A 210 -1.53 -13.61 -16.40
C ILE A 210 -1.61 -12.25 -15.69
N SER A 211 -0.68 -11.34 -16.00
CA SER A 211 -0.71 -10.02 -15.37
C SER A 211 -1.75 -9.09 -16.03
N PHE A 212 -2.29 -8.13 -15.27
CA PHE A 212 -3.20 -7.11 -15.79
C PHE A 212 -2.61 -6.33 -16.99
N GLU A 213 -1.29 -6.07 -16.97
CA GLU A 213 -0.61 -5.40 -18.08
C GLU A 213 -0.62 -6.22 -19.38
N GLN A 214 -0.68 -7.55 -19.31
CA GLN A 214 -0.77 -8.42 -20.49
C GLN A 214 -2.15 -8.34 -21.14
N VAL A 215 -3.22 -8.18 -20.37
CA VAL A 215 -4.60 -8.14 -20.88
C VAL A 215 -5.08 -6.73 -21.23
N ALA A 216 -4.72 -5.72 -20.43
CA ALA A 216 -5.19 -4.34 -20.57
C ALA A 216 -4.14 -3.39 -21.16
N GLY A 217 -2.88 -3.83 -21.35
CA GLY A 217 -1.79 -2.99 -21.82
C GLY A 217 -1.15 -2.17 -20.71
N LYS A 218 -0.11 -1.37 -21.07
CA LYS A 218 0.73 -0.62 -20.13
C LYS A 218 0.83 0.86 -20.45
N GLY A 219 0.83 1.69 -19.41
CA GLY A 219 1.05 3.15 -19.52
C GLY A 219 0.01 3.84 -20.39
N ALA A 220 0.43 4.68 -21.33
CA ALA A 220 -0.48 5.45 -22.19
C ALA A 220 -1.34 4.60 -23.16
N LYS A 221 -1.01 3.31 -23.33
CA LYS A 221 -1.77 2.36 -24.14
C LYS A 221 -2.68 1.46 -23.32
N GLN A 222 -2.68 1.63 -22.00
CA GLN A 222 -3.54 0.84 -21.13
C GLN A 222 -5.00 1.21 -21.35
N VAL A 223 -5.82 0.20 -21.57
CA VAL A 223 -7.28 0.34 -21.71
C VAL A 223 -7.98 -0.01 -20.39
N SER A 224 -9.20 0.48 -20.23
CA SER A 224 -10.07 0.04 -19.13
C SER A 224 -10.54 -1.39 -19.39
N PHE A 225 -10.82 -2.18 -18.35
CA PHE A 225 -11.11 -3.60 -18.47
C PHE A 225 -12.35 -3.90 -19.34
N ASN A 226 -13.33 -3.01 -19.38
CA ASN A 226 -14.49 -3.14 -20.29
C ASN A 226 -14.12 -3.09 -21.79
N GLN A 227 -12.92 -2.64 -22.13
CA GLN A 227 -12.37 -2.65 -23.50
C GLN A 227 -11.52 -3.89 -23.80
N VAL A 228 -11.28 -4.76 -22.82
CA VAL A 228 -10.64 -6.07 -23.02
C VAL A 228 -11.64 -7.02 -23.67
N THR A 229 -11.20 -7.87 -24.62
CA THR A 229 -12.10 -8.85 -25.25
C THR A 229 -12.61 -9.86 -24.24
N VAL A 230 -13.84 -10.34 -24.41
CA VAL A 230 -14.47 -11.30 -23.48
C VAL A 230 -13.64 -12.57 -23.33
N GLU A 231 -13.03 -13.05 -24.42
CA GLU A 231 -12.18 -14.25 -24.41
C GLU A 231 -10.95 -14.04 -23.52
N THR A 232 -10.22 -12.93 -23.70
CA THR A 232 -9.04 -12.60 -22.89
C THR A 232 -9.41 -12.32 -21.43
N ALA A 233 -10.52 -11.61 -21.23
CA ALA A 233 -11.04 -11.32 -19.90
C ALA A 233 -11.47 -12.59 -19.16
N ALA A 234 -12.04 -13.56 -19.86
CA ALA A 234 -12.47 -14.82 -19.26
C ALA A 234 -11.30 -15.68 -18.80
N GLU A 235 -10.23 -15.75 -19.59
CA GLU A 235 -9.00 -16.46 -19.18
C GLU A 235 -8.37 -15.81 -17.94
N TYR A 236 -8.21 -14.49 -17.96
CA TYR A 236 -7.64 -13.72 -16.87
C TYR A 236 -8.47 -13.83 -15.58
N ALA A 237 -9.75 -13.48 -15.64
CA ALA A 237 -10.61 -13.43 -14.47
C ALA A 237 -10.91 -14.81 -13.85
N ALA A 238 -11.01 -15.86 -14.70
CA ALA A 238 -11.15 -17.24 -14.22
C ALA A 238 -9.87 -17.72 -13.53
N GLU A 239 -8.69 -17.38 -14.09
CA GLU A 239 -7.41 -17.65 -13.43
C GLU A 239 -7.33 -16.96 -12.07
N ASP A 240 -7.70 -15.67 -11.97
CA ASP A 240 -7.66 -14.89 -10.72
C ASP A 240 -8.51 -15.54 -9.62
N ALA A 241 -9.72 -15.99 -9.94
CA ALA A 241 -10.57 -16.70 -8.99
C ALA A 241 -10.00 -18.07 -8.59
N ASP A 242 -9.48 -18.85 -9.54
CA ASP A 242 -8.89 -20.16 -9.26
C ASP A 242 -7.61 -20.05 -8.42
N ILE A 243 -6.70 -19.16 -8.80
CA ILE A 243 -5.45 -18.90 -8.06
C ILE A 243 -5.75 -18.39 -6.66
N THR A 244 -6.72 -17.49 -6.50
CA THR A 244 -7.12 -17.00 -5.17
C THR A 244 -7.63 -18.14 -4.28
N LEU A 245 -8.44 -19.06 -4.84
CA LEU A 245 -8.89 -20.24 -4.09
C LEU A 245 -7.72 -21.15 -3.70
N GLN A 246 -6.80 -21.43 -4.62
CA GLN A 246 -5.60 -22.23 -4.33
C GLN A 246 -4.69 -21.57 -3.30
N LEU A 247 -4.51 -20.25 -3.36
CA LEU A 247 -3.75 -19.48 -2.36
C LEU A 247 -4.39 -19.59 -0.98
N HIS A 248 -5.71 -19.49 -0.89
CA HIS A 248 -6.42 -19.73 0.37
C HIS A 248 -6.15 -21.13 0.91
N GLN A 249 -6.24 -22.15 0.07
CA GLN A 249 -5.98 -23.53 0.47
C GLN A 249 -4.53 -23.77 0.92
N ALA A 250 -3.58 -23.03 0.35
CA ALA A 250 -2.17 -23.11 0.72
C ALA A 250 -1.85 -22.34 2.01
N MET A 251 -2.36 -21.12 2.18
CA MET A 251 -1.97 -20.24 3.28
C MET A 251 -2.83 -20.43 4.55
N HIS A 252 -4.14 -20.64 4.41
CA HIS A 252 -5.05 -20.72 5.56
C HIS A 252 -4.70 -21.84 6.54
N PRO A 253 -4.32 -23.06 6.14
CA PRO A 253 -3.91 -24.10 7.08
C PRO A 253 -2.69 -23.70 7.92
N VAL A 254 -1.75 -22.94 7.35
CA VAL A 254 -0.55 -22.45 8.05
C VAL A 254 -0.95 -21.39 9.08
N VAL A 255 -1.76 -20.42 8.69
CA VAL A 255 -2.30 -19.38 9.61
C VAL A 255 -3.08 -20.01 10.73
N LYS A 256 -3.99 -20.93 10.43
CA LYS A 256 -4.84 -21.64 11.39
C LYS A 256 -4.06 -22.57 12.33
N GLY A 257 -2.96 -23.14 11.85
CA GLY A 257 -2.06 -24.02 12.62
C GLY A 257 -1.26 -23.30 13.70
N ASP A 258 -1.03 -21.99 13.57
CA ASP A 258 -0.38 -21.17 14.57
C ASP A 258 -1.42 -20.33 15.33
N SER A 259 -1.58 -20.59 16.63
CA SER A 259 -2.61 -19.95 17.46
C SER A 259 -2.48 -18.42 17.52
N LYS A 260 -1.28 -17.86 17.38
CA LYS A 260 -1.04 -16.40 17.40
C LYS A 260 -1.41 -15.79 16.05
N LEU A 261 -1.00 -16.40 14.95
CA LEU A 261 -1.38 -15.97 13.62
C LEU A 261 -2.89 -16.06 13.42
N ASN A 262 -3.50 -17.18 13.85
CA ASN A 262 -4.93 -17.35 13.77
C ASN A 262 -5.69 -16.30 14.59
N TYR A 263 -5.23 -15.98 15.81
CA TYR A 263 -5.82 -14.92 16.61
C TYR A 263 -5.75 -13.55 15.93
N ILE A 264 -4.58 -13.18 15.35
CA ILE A 264 -4.43 -11.92 14.62
C ILE A 264 -5.35 -11.91 13.42
N TYR A 265 -5.41 -13.00 12.66
CA TYR A 265 -6.22 -13.08 11.45
C TYR A 265 -7.73 -13.01 11.76
N GLU A 266 -8.23 -13.87 12.65
CA GLU A 266 -9.66 -14.03 12.90
C GLU A 266 -10.24 -12.97 13.84
N GLU A 267 -9.46 -12.56 14.85
CA GLU A 267 -9.96 -11.66 15.91
C GLU A 267 -9.57 -10.19 15.70
N ILE A 268 -8.62 -9.91 14.81
CA ILE A 268 -8.16 -8.54 14.56
C ILE A 268 -8.38 -8.14 13.10
N GLU A 269 -7.73 -8.81 12.13
CA GLU A 269 -7.69 -8.33 10.75
C GLU A 269 -9.03 -8.50 10.02
N MET A 270 -9.68 -9.65 10.15
CA MET A 270 -10.98 -9.88 9.51
C MET A 270 -12.09 -8.97 10.07
N PRO A 271 -12.25 -8.79 11.40
CA PRO A 271 -13.19 -7.80 11.94
C PRO A 271 -12.82 -6.36 11.58
N CYS A 272 -11.52 -6.02 11.56
CA CYS A 272 -11.04 -4.70 11.17
C CYS A 272 -11.44 -4.36 9.72
N ARG A 273 -11.35 -5.31 8.78
CA ARG A 273 -11.78 -5.15 7.40
C ARG A 273 -13.24 -4.67 7.30
N GLU A 274 -14.14 -5.27 8.08
CA GLU A 274 -15.57 -4.90 8.09
C GLU A 274 -15.80 -3.48 8.61
N VAL A 275 -15.08 -3.11 9.68
CA VAL A 275 -15.11 -1.75 10.22
C VAL A 275 -14.58 -0.74 9.21
N LEU A 276 -13.47 -1.07 8.54
CA LEU A 276 -12.87 -0.19 7.52
C LEU A 276 -13.80 -0.01 6.31
N PHE A 277 -14.42 -1.09 5.83
CA PHE A 277 -15.47 -1.00 4.80
C PHE A 277 -16.55 0.02 5.19
N THR A 278 -17.06 -0.07 6.41
CA THR A 278 -18.10 0.84 6.90
C THR A 278 -17.60 2.29 6.96
N ILE A 279 -16.40 2.53 7.48
CA ILE A 279 -15.81 3.87 7.59
C ILE A 279 -15.57 4.47 6.20
N GLU A 280 -15.01 3.68 5.29
CA GLU A 280 -14.74 4.10 3.91
C GLU A 280 -16.05 4.40 3.17
N ARG A 281 -17.06 3.56 3.34
CA ARG A 281 -18.38 3.75 2.71
C ARG A 281 -19.09 4.99 3.23
N ASN A 282 -18.99 5.28 4.52
CA ASN A 282 -19.53 6.49 5.11
C ASN A 282 -18.80 7.74 4.61
N GLY A 283 -17.49 7.67 4.38
CA GLY A 283 -16.68 8.79 3.96
C GLY A 283 -16.67 9.94 4.97
N VAL A 284 -16.00 11.03 4.63
CA VAL A 284 -15.89 12.23 5.47
C VAL A 284 -16.45 13.44 4.76
N LEU A 285 -17.19 14.28 5.49
CA LEU A 285 -17.74 15.53 4.97
C LEU A 285 -16.68 16.63 5.11
N ILE A 286 -16.48 17.40 4.04
CA ILE A 286 -15.58 18.56 4.03
C ILE A 286 -16.28 19.83 3.57
N ASP A 287 -15.90 20.98 4.15
CA ASP A 287 -16.26 22.30 3.65
C ASP A 287 -15.31 22.70 2.51
N SER A 288 -15.69 22.36 1.28
CA SER A 288 -14.94 22.71 0.07
C SER A 288 -14.81 24.24 -0.11
N GLY A 289 -15.77 25.02 0.36
CA GLY A 289 -15.71 26.49 0.32
C GLY A 289 -14.61 27.03 1.23
N MET A 290 -14.49 26.47 2.44
CA MET A 290 -13.39 26.79 3.36
C MET A 290 -12.02 26.43 2.77
N LEU A 291 -11.87 25.24 2.21
CA LEU A 291 -10.60 24.81 1.58
C LEU A 291 -10.23 25.71 0.40
N ASN A 292 -11.18 26.10 -0.43
CA ASN A 292 -10.93 27.01 -1.56
C ASN A 292 -10.49 28.42 -1.08
N ARG A 293 -11.09 28.95 -0.01
CA ARG A 293 -10.64 30.21 0.60
C ARG A 293 -9.21 30.08 1.13
N GLN A 294 -8.91 29.02 1.85
CA GLN A 294 -7.56 28.75 2.36
C GLN A 294 -6.55 28.59 1.21
N SER A 295 -6.93 27.92 0.12
CA SER A 295 -6.09 27.77 -1.07
C SER A 295 -5.71 29.13 -1.68
N ASN A 296 -6.65 30.06 -1.77
CA ASN A 296 -6.38 31.42 -2.28
C ASN A 296 -5.45 32.20 -1.32
N GLU A 297 -5.69 32.14 -0.02
CA GLU A 297 -4.81 32.78 0.98
C GLU A 297 -3.39 32.22 0.94
N ILE A 298 -3.25 30.89 0.82
CA ILE A 298 -1.93 30.24 0.68
C ILE A 298 -1.27 30.67 -0.64
N ALA A 299 -2.03 30.79 -1.72
CA ALA A 299 -1.48 31.24 -3.02
C ALA A 299 -0.89 32.66 -2.91
N MET A 300 -1.56 33.59 -2.22
CA MET A 300 -1.02 34.93 -1.98
C MET A 300 0.27 34.90 -1.16
N LYS A 301 0.30 34.13 -0.06
CA LYS A 301 1.53 33.94 0.73
C LYS A 301 2.68 33.35 -0.09
N LEU A 302 2.38 32.38 -0.98
CA LEU A 302 3.40 31.81 -1.85
C LEU A 302 3.98 32.84 -2.83
N MET A 303 3.16 33.74 -3.38
CA MET A 303 3.63 34.84 -4.22
C MET A 303 4.54 35.80 -3.46
N ASP A 304 4.19 36.13 -2.22
CA ASP A 304 5.03 37.01 -1.36
C ASP A 304 6.37 36.34 -1.02
N LEU A 305 6.35 35.03 -0.68
CA LEU A 305 7.58 34.26 -0.39
C LEU A 305 8.46 34.11 -1.63
N GLU A 306 7.85 33.92 -2.80
CA GLU A 306 8.58 33.85 -4.08
C GLU A 306 9.31 35.19 -4.35
N LYS A 307 8.63 36.32 -4.16
CA LYS A 307 9.24 37.63 -4.30
C LYS A 307 10.40 37.83 -3.31
N GLN A 308 10.22 37.49 -2.04
CA GLN A 308 11.27 37.53 -1.02
C GLN A 308 12.46 36.65 -1.39
N ALA A 309 12.21 35.43 -1.91
CA ALA A 309 13.28 34.53 -2.35
C ALA A 309 14.06 35.12 -3.52
N TYR A 310 13.41 35.80 -4.49
CA TYR A 310 14.08 36.47 -5.61
C TYR A 310 14.93 37.67 -5.14
N GLU A 311 14.43 38.46 -4.20
CA GLU A 311 15.18 39.56 -3.61
C GLU A 311 16.44 39.05 -2.91
N LEU A 312 16.33 37.99 -2.09
CA LEU A 312 17.46 37.38 -1.37
C LEU A 312 18.46 36.70 -2.32
N ALA A 313 18.00 36.11 -3.41
CA ALA A 313 18.84 35.47 -4.40
C ALA A 313 19.43 36.46 -5.41
N GLY A 314 18.86 37.68 -5.54
CA GLY A 314 19.22 38.68 -6.54
C GLY A 314 18.85 38.28 -7.97
N GLN A 315 17.95 37.33 -8.19
CA GLN A 315 17.39 36.91 -9.46
C GLN A 315 16.17 36.01 -9.28
N SER A 316 15.36 35.90 -10.33
CA SER A 316 14.26 34.95 -10.38
C SER A 316 14.78 33.53 -10.65
N PHE A 317 14.12 32.53 -10.06
CA PHE A 317 14.41 31.10 -10.25
C PHE A 317 13.20 30.26 -9.82
N ASN A 318 13.14 29.01 -10.23
CA ASN A 318 12.07 28.10 -9.81
C ASN A 318 12.38 27.51 -8.42
N LEU A 319 11.62 27.94 -7.40
CA LEU A 319 11.76 27.48 -6.00
C LEU A 319 11.45 25.99 -5.81
N ALA A 320 10.75 25.38 -6.76
CA ALA A 320 10.47 23.94 -6.76
C ALA A 320 11.55 23.10 -7.45
N SER A 321 12.52 23.73 -8.15
CA SER A 321 13.57 23.03 -8.89
C SER A 321 14.81 22.76 -8.01
N PRO A 322 15.12 21.52 -7.62
CA PRO A 322 16.31 21.22 -6.83
C PRO A 322 17.60 21.68 -7.52
N LYS A 323 17.67 21.59 -8.85
CA LYS A 323 18.84 22.01 -9.61
C LYS A 323 19.06 23.53 -9.53
N GLN A 324 18.02 24.32 -9.72
CA GLN A 324 18.15 25.79 -9.62
C GLN A 324 18.44 26.23 -8.19
N LEU A 325 17.88 25.53 -7.19
CA LEU A 325 18.21 25.80 -5.79
C LEU A 325 19.69 25.52 -5.47
N GLN A 326 20.25 24.46 -6.04
CA GLN A 326 21.69 24.17 -5.90
C GLN A 326 22.54 25.31 -6.47
N GLU A 327 22.24 25.75 -7.69
CA GLU A 327 22.92 26.86 -8.35
C GLU A 327 22.84 28.16 -7.53
N ILE A 328 21.66 28.47 -6.98
CA ILE A 328 21.48 29.69 -6.15
C ILE A 328 22.21 29.59 -4.81
N LEU A 329 21.97 28.51 -4.05
CA LEU A 329 22.48 28.39 -2.68
C LEU A 329 23.99 28.19 -2.66
N PHE A 330 24.52 27.28 -3.47
CA PHE A 330 25.89 26.83 -3.37
C PHE A 330 26.84 27.55 -4.33
N ASP A 331 26.41 27.79 -5.58
CA ASP A 331 27.29 28.40 -6.59
C ASP A 331 27.22 29.92 -6.51
N LYS A 332 26.03 30.53 -6.44
CA LYS A 332 25.86 31.98 -6.44
C LYS A 332 26.07 32.62 -5.07
N LEU A 333 25.40 32.12 -4.04
CA LEU A 333 25.51 32.64 -2.68
C LEU A 333 26.71 32.09 -1.92
N GLY A 334 27.43 31.11 -2.47
CA GLY A 334 28.65 30.55 -1.89
C GLY A 334 28.42 29.80 -0.57
N ILE A 335 27.20 29.38 -0.27
CA ILE A 335 26.87 28.60 0.93
C ILE A 335 27.56 27.24 0.83
N LYS A 336 28.24 26.81 1.90
CA LYS A 336 28.93 25.53 1.89
C LYS A 336 27.92 24.38 1.96
N PRO A 337 27.95 23.41 1.01
CA PRO A 337 27.09 22.23 1.09
C PRO A 337 27.36 21.39 2.35
N ILE A 338 26.28 20.99 3.03
CA ILE A 338 26.36 20.14 4.25
C ILE A 338 26.30 18.67 3.87
N LYS A 339 25.45 18.31 2.90
CA LYS A 339 25.16 16.94 2.50
C LYS A 339 25.11 16.79 0.99
N LYS A 340 25.46 15.63 0.48
CA LYS A 340 25.36 15.27 -0.95
C LYS A 340 24.24 14.24 -1.17
N THR A 341 23.64 14.30 -2.34
CA THR A 341 22.72 13.28 -2.85
C THR A 341 23.48 12.00 -3.22
N PRO A 342 22.81 10.85 -3.40
CA PRO A 342 23.45 9.64 -3.90
C PRO A 342 24.19 9.80 -5.25
N SER A 343 23.75 10.77 -6.07
CA SER A 343 24.42 11.13 -7.33
C SER A 343 25.63 12.06 -7.17
N GLY A 344 25.97 12.44 -5.92
CA GLY A 344 27.13 13.30 -5.63
C GLY A 344 26.86 14.81 -5.67
N ALA A 345 25.67 15.26 -6.09
CA ALA A 345 25.31 16.68 -6.11
C ALA A 345 24.98 17.19 -4.68
N PRO A 346 25.15 18.49 -4.39
CA PRO A 346 24.72 19.08 -3.12
C PRO A 346 23.23 18.83 -2.85
N SER A 347 22.86 18.36 -1.65
CA SER A 347 21.47 18.17 -1.29
C SER A 347 20.78 19.49 -0.92
N THR A 348 19.52 19.62 -1.31
CA THR A 348 18.61 20.70 -0.88
C THR A 348 17.37 20.11 -0.20
N ASP A 349 17.53 18.95 0.45
CA ASP A 349 16.44 18.33 1.22
C ASP A 349 16.05 19.19 2.44
N GLU A 350 14.96 18.78 3.09
CA GLU A 350 14.37 19.54 4.18
C GLU A 350 15.35 19.69 5.35
N ASP A 351 16.08 18.61 5.72
CA ASP A 351 17.03 18.61 6.82
C ASP A 351 18.18 19.60 6.55
N VAL A 352 18.71 19.59 5.32
CA VAL A 352 19.77 20.53 4.89
C VAL A 352 19.27 21.97 4.94
N LEU A 353 18.08 22.24 4.43
CA LEU A 353 17.54 23.60 4.48
C LEU A 353 17.23 24.05 5.89
N GLN A 354 16.81 23.15 6.80
CA GLN A 354 16.60 23.47 8.23
C GLN A 354 17.91 23.87 8.93
N GLU A 355 18.98 23.16 8.65
CA GLU A 355 20.31 23.51 9.21
C GLU A 355 20.81 24.84 8.63
N LEU A 356 20.72 25.04 7.32
CA LEU A 356 21.10 26.30 6.67
C LEU A 356 20.23 27.50 7.08
N ALA A 357 18.98 27.28 7.45
CA ALA A 357 18.08 28.33 7.89
C ALA A 357 18.46 28.95 9.24
N LEU A 358 19.37 28.34 9.99
CA LEU A 358 19.92 28.91 11.22
C LEU A 358 20.80 30.15 10.95
N ASP A 359 21.53 30.11 9.80
CA ASP A 359 22.53 31.15 9.48
C ASP A 359 22.12 32.00 8.25
N TYR A 360 21.23 31.50 7.41
CA TYR A 360 20.91 32.14 6.13
C TYR A 360 19.38 32.37 5.97
N PRO A 361 18.96 33.59 5.51
CA PRO A 361 17.54 33.91 5.38
C PRO A 361 16.85 33.17 4.21
N LEU A 362 17.53 32.93 3.07
CA LEU A 362 16.91 32.29 1.92
C LEU A 362 16.45 30.85 2.20
N PRO A 363 17.22 29.96 2.83
CA PRO A 363 16.75 28.63 3.24
C PRO A 363 15.48 28.66 4.10
N LYS A 364 15.34 29.65 5.00
CA LYS A 364 14.13 29.82 5.82
C LYS A 364 12.90 30.13 4.96
N VAL A 365 13.03 31.04 4.01
CA VAL A 365 11.95 31.37 3.05
C VAL A 365 11.59 30.14 2.19
N LEU A 366 12.60 29.38 1.74
CA LEU A 366 12.39 28.15 0.95
C LEU A 366 11.65 27.05 1.73
N LEU A 367 11.94 26.88 3.01
CA LEU A 367 11.22 25.93 3.87
C LEU A 367 9.75 26.30 4.03
N GLU A 368 9.47 27.59 4.30
CA GLU A 368 8.10 28.08 4.42
C GLU A 368 7.34 27.94 3.09
N TYR A 369 7.96 28.33 1.98
CA TYR A 369 7.39 28.16 0.64
C TYR A 369 7.06 26.68 0.35
N ARG A 370 8.00 25.76 0.56
CA ARG A 370 7.78 24.32 0.35
C ARG A 370 6.66 23.77 1.23
N GLY A 371 6.63 24.15 2.49
CA GLY A 371 5.58 23.77 3.42
C GLY A 371 4.20 24.19 2.94
N LEU A 372 4.03 25.46 2.58
CA LEU A 372 2.77 26.00 2.07
C LEU A 372 2.39 25.41 0.71
N ALA A 373 3.35 25.28 -0.22
CA ALA A 373 3.12 24.68 -1.54
C ALA A 373 2.62 23.22 -1.41
N LYS A 374 3.22 22.44 -0.50
CA LYS A 374 2.78 21.08 -0.20
C LYS A 374 1.38 21.04 0.39
N LEU A 375 1.05 21.93 1.33
CA LEU A 375 -0.29 22.02 1.91
C LEU A 375 -1.33 22.34 0.84
N LYS A 376 -1.02 23.32 -0.02
CA LYS A 376 -1.90 23.73 -1.11
C LYS A 376 -2.15 22.58 -2.09
N SER A 377 -1.11 22.01 -2.65
CA SER A 377 -1.21 20.97 -3.68
C SER A 377 -1.80 19.66 -3.16
N THR A 378 -1.51 19.29 -1.90
CA THR A 378 -1.94 18.00 -1.33
C THR A 378 -3.36 18.05 -0.76
N TYR A 379 -3.75 19.19 -0.17
CA TYR A 379 -5.02 19.27 0.57
C TYR A 379 -5.97 20.28 0.00
N THR A 380 -5.64 21.58 -0.02
CA THR A 380 -6.63 22.61 -0.34
C THR A 380 -7.09 22.61 -1.78
N ASP A 381 -6.21 22.22 -2.73
CA ASP A 381 -6.56 22.09 -4.15
C ASP A 381 -7.11 20.72 -4.52
N LYS A 382 -6.64 19.66 -3.83
CA LYS A 382 -6.96 18.29 -4.18
C LYS A 382 -8.25 17.77 -3.53
N LEU A 383 -8.42 17.99 -2.23
CA LEU A 383 -9.58 17.45 -1.48
C LEU A 383 -10.93 17.87 -2.05
N PRO A 384 -11.18 19.16 -2.43
CA PRO A 384 -12.46 19.55 -3.02
C PRO A 384 -12.80 18.81 -4.31
N LYS A 385 -11.77 18.41 -5.09
CA LYS A 385 -11.93 17.66 -6.36
C LYS A 385 -12.20 16.18 -6.13
N MET A 386 -11.94 15.67 -4.93
CA MET A 386 -12.14 14.26 -4.55
C MET A 386 -13.48 14.02 -3.89
N VAL A 387 -14.32 15.05 -3.75
CA VAL A 387 -15.68 14.88 -3.26
C VAL A 387 -16.47 14.05 -4.26
N ASN A 388 -16.94 12.88 -3.83
CA ASN A 388 -17.79 12.01 -4.64
C ASN A 388 -19.11 12.71 -4.94
N PRO A 389 -19.53 12.87 -6.20
CA PRO A 389 -20.71 13.63 -6.59
C PRO A 389 -22.02 12.97 -6.11
N HIS A 390 -22.04 11.67 -5.83
CA HIS A 390 -23.23 10.95 -5.38
C HIS A 390 -23.44 11.03 -3.88
N THR A 391 -22.35 11.03 -3.10
CA THR A 391 -22.41 11.04 -1.63
C THR A 391 -22.18 12.44 -1.03
N GLY A 392 -21.57 13.36 -1.78
CA GLY A 392 -21.11 14.64 -1.30
C GLY A 392 -19.95 14.57 -0.30
N ARG A 393 -19.28 13.42 -0.20
CA ARG A 393 -18.24 13.14 0.79
C ARG A 393 -16.94 12.69 0.12
N VAL A 394 -15.84 12.77 0.84
CA VAL A 394 -14.55 12.22 0.43
C VAL A 394 -14.42 10.82 1.01
N HIS A 395 -14.04 9.86 0.18
CA HIS A 395 -13.83 8.47 0.56
C HIS A 395 -12.35 8.14 0.40
N THR A 396 -11.69 7.79 1.50
CA THR A 396 -10.33 7.27 1.49
C THR A 396 -10.36 5.74 1.47
N ASN A 397 -9.27 5.12 1.10
CA ASN A 397 -9.05 3.68 1.24
C ASN A 397 -8.04 3.43 2.38
N TYR A 398 -8.41 2.60 3.35
CA TYR A 398 -7.54 2.16 4.44
C TYR A 398 -6.98 0.77 4.16
N ASN A 399 -5.71 0.68 3.84
CA ASN A 399 -5.01 -0.58 3.59
C ASN A 399 -4.42 -1.16 4.88
N GLN A 400 -4.73 -2.42 5.17
CA GLN A 400 -4.21 -3.18 6.29
C GLN A 400 -2.84 -3.79 5.96
N ALA A 401 -2.66 -4.30 4.75
CA ALA A 401 -1.51 -5.08 4.32
C ALA A 401 -0.36 -4.24 3.72
N VAL A 402 0.01 -3.13 4.36
CA VAL A 402 1.09 -2.24 3.88
C VAL A 402 2.22 -2.12 4.88
N ALA A 403 1.90 -1.84 6.14
CA ALA A 403 2.91 -1.60 7.16
C ALA A 403 3.16 -2.87 7.98
N ILE A 404 4.40 -3.34 8.02
CA ILE A 404 4.80 -4.52 8.81
C ILE A 404 4.53 -4.39 10.33
N THR A 405 4.21 -3.18 10.79
CA THR A 405 3.95 -2.86 12.19
C THR A 405 2.48 -2.95 12.59
N GLY A 406 1.58 -3.40 11.71
CA GLY A 406 0.13 -3.44 11.97
C GLY A 406 -0.56 -2.08 11.88
N ARG A 407 0.12 -1.03 11.38
CA ARG A 407 -0.51 0.27 11.15
C ARG A 407 -1.28 0.26 9.83
N LEU A 408 -2.44 0.90 9.84
CA LEU A 408 -3.19 1.18 8.62
C LEU A 408 -2.45 2.20 7.76
N ALA A 409 -2.58 2.09 6.45
CA ALA A 409 -2.16 3.10 5.49
C ALA A 409 -3.40 3.69 4.81
N SER A 410 -3.52 5.02 4.79
CA SER A 410 -4.61 5.71 4.09
C SER A 410 -4.14 6.23 2.74
N SER A 411 -4.91 5.98 1.69
CA SER A 411 -4.63 6.44 0.32
C SER A 411 -5.89 6.98 -0.34
N ASP A 412 -5.70 7.83 -1.32
CA ASP A 412 -6.69 8.39 -2.24
C ASP A 412 -7.98 8.95 -1.60
N PRO A 413 -7.83 9.97 -0.70
CA PRO A 413 -6.62 10.70 -0.29
C PRO A 413 -5.99 10.13 0.98
N ASN A 414 -4.70 10.41 1.22
CA ASN A 414 -4.08 10.10 2.50
C ASN A 414 -4.55 11.08 3.58
N LEU A 415 -5.45 10.63 4.45
CA LEU A 415 -6.01 11.42 5.55
C LEU A 415 -5.19 11.33 6.86
N GLN A 416 -4.24 10.41 6.95
CA GLN A 416 -3.39 10.24 8.14
C GLN A 416 -2.31 11.32 8.25
N ASN A 417 -1.93 11.94 7.13
CA ASN A 417 -0.84 12.91 7.08
C ASN A 417 -1.30 14.37 7.10
N ILE A 418 -2.55 14.65 7.50
CA ILE A 418 -3.06 16.02 7.63
C ILE A 418 -2.27 16.72 8.75
N PRO A 419 -1.57 17.84 8.46
CA PRO A 419 -0.70 18.50 9.42
C PRO A 419 -1.45 19.03 10.65
N VAL A 420 -0.81 18.91 11.83
CA VAL A 420 -1.37 19.37 13.12
C VAL A 420 -0.52 20.44 13.79
N ARG A 421 0.75 20.60 13.36
CA ARG A 421 1.71 21.46 14.05
C ARG A 421 1.61 22.93 13.64
N THR A 422 1.40 23.21 12.36
CA THR A 422 1.29 24.58 11.83
C THR A 422 -0.13 25.13 11.92
N ALA A 423 -0.28 26.45 11.96
CA ALA A 423 -1.58 27.11 11.96
C ALA A 423 -2.38 26.77 10.68
N GLU A 424 -1.74 26.83 9.53
CA GLU A 424 -2.33 26.50 8.23
C GLU A 424 -2.78 25.02 8.19
N GLY A 425 -1.96 24.10 8.72
CA GLY A 425 -2.32 22.67 8.81
C GLY A 425 -3.54 22.45 9.71
N ARG A 426 -3.65 23.14 10.84
CA ARG A 426 -4.83 23.06 11.72
C ARG A 426 -6.08 23.58 11.03
N ARG A 427 -5.98 24.67 10.26
CA ARG A 427 -7.10 25.22 9.49
C ARG A 427 -7.61 24.25 8.42
N ILE A 428 -6.75 23.42 7.82
CA ILE A 428 -7.19 22.35 6.91
C ILE A 428 -8.06 21.35 7.66
N ARG A 429 -7.73 21.02 8.90
CA ARG A 429 -8.53 20.10 9.72
C ARG A 429 -9.90 20.66 10.10
N GLU A 430 -10.01 21.99 10.26
CA GLU A 430 -11.29 22.66 10.53
C GLU A 430 -12.29 22.49 9.37
N ALA A 431 -11.82 22.24 8.16
CA ALA A 431 -12.65 21.95 7.02
C ALA A 431 -13.28 20.54 7.04
N PHE A 432 -12.84 19.65 7.92
CA PHE A 432 -13.47 18.36 8.15
C PHE A 432 -14.59 18.54 9.17
N ILE A 433 -15.81 18.43 8.71
CA ILE A 433 -17.02 18.77 9.48
C ILE A 433 -17.88 17.54 9.73
N ALA A 434 -18.66 17.56 10.82
CA ALA A 434 -19.70 16.58 11.05
C ALA A 434 -20.98 16.95 10.26
N SER A 435 -21.78 15.94 9.95
CA SER A 435 -23.16 16.19 9.50
C SER A 435 -23.97 16.78 10.65
N PRO A 436 -24.90 17.69 10.37
CA PRO A 436 -25.86 18.19 11.36
C PRO A 436 -26.66 17.06 12.02
#